data_de805ee886c1f4d82100854b6d7d024c
#
_entry.id   de805ee886c1f4d82100854b6d7d024c
#
_cell.length_a   1.000
_cell.length_b   1.000
_cell.length_c   1.000
_cell.angle_alpha   90.00
_cell.angle_beta   90.00
_cell.angle_gamma   90.00
#
_symmetry.space_group_name_H-M   'P 1'
#
loop_
_entity.id
_entity.type
_entity.pdbx_description
1 polymer ?
#
loop_
_entity_poly.entity_id
_entity_poly.type
_entity_poly.pdbx_seq_one_letter_code
_entity_poly.pdbx_strand_id
1 'polypeptide(L)' 'MPKLAGINHKRAIKAFEKANFKIIRQGKHISMTNRSRIIVILRSNPINAYTMGGIIKDARLTIDEFKKLL' A
#
# COMPACT_ATOMS: atom_id res chain seq x y z
N MET A 1 16.64 -0.93 10.83
CA MET A 1 15.72 -1.72 10.00
C MET A 1 14.42 -0.97 9.81
N PRO A 2 13.94 -0.89 8.58
CA PRO A 2 12.65 -0.26 8.37
C PRO A 2 11.54 -1.09 8.99
N LYS A 3 10.70 -0.44 9.77
CA LYS A 3 9.55 -1.07 10.37
C LYS A 3 8.29 -0.59 9.66
N LEU A 4 7.49 -1.54 9.20
CA LEU A 4 6.23 -1.24 8.56
C LEU A 4 5.04 -1.44 9.50
N ALA A 5 5.31 -1.82 10.73
CA ALA A 5 4.28 -2.03 11.74
C ALA A 5 3.58 -0.71 12.07
N GLY A 6 2.30 -0.77 12.34
CA GLY A 6 1.53 0.39 12.74
C GLY A 6 1.01 1.27 11.60
N ILE A 7 1.20 0.86 10.36
CA ILE A 7 0.68 1.62 9.22
C ILE A 7 -0.78 1.22 9.01
N ASN A 8 -1.68 2.20 9.12
CA ASN A 8 -3.08 1.92 8.85
C ASN A 8 -3.36 2.00 7.34
N HIS A 9 -4.50 1.45 6.92
CA HIS A 9 -4.82 1.38 5.50
C HIS A 9 -4.97 2.75 4.85
N LYS A 10 -5.40 3.76 5.59
CA LYS A 10 -5.55 5.12 5.05
C LYS A 10 -4.20 5.73 4.71
N ARG A 11 -3.21 5.54 5.57
CA ARG A 11 -1.85 6.02 5.30
C ARG A 11 -1.25 5.29 4.11
N ALA A 12 -1.49 3.98 4.02
CA ALA A 12 -1.01 3.19 2.90
C ALA A 12 -1.61 3.69 1.58
N ILE A 13 -2.92 3.95 1.56
CA ILE A 13 -3.59 4.48 0.38
C ILE A 13 -2.97 5.80 -0.04
N LYS A 14 -2.77 6.73 0.89
CA LYS A 14 -2.16 8.02 0.57
C LYS A 14 -0.76 7.87 0.01
N ALA A 15 0.04 6.97 0.57
CA ALA A 15 1.38 6.72 0.09
C ALA A 15 1.35 6.19 -1.35
N PHE A 16 0.48 5.24 -1.64
CA PHE A 16 0.36 4.69 -2.99
C PHE A 16 -0.20 5.73 -3.98
N GLU A 17 -1.07 6.62 -3.53
CA GLU A 17 -1.54 7.71 -4.39
C GLU A 17 -0.38 8.60 -4.82
N LYS A 18 0.56 8.86 -3.93
CA LYS A 18 1.77 9.61 -4.28
C LYS A 18 2.65 8.85 -5.28
N ALA A 19 2.50 7.53 -5.33
CA ALA A 19 3.21 6.68 -6.29
C ALA A 19 2.42 6.46 -7.59
N ASN A 20 1.42 7.32 -7.85
CA ASN A 20 0.59 7.30 -9.06
C ASN A 20 -0.42 6.16 -9.12
N PHE A 21 -0.74 5.58 -7.98
CA PHE A 21 -1.83 4.62 -7.89
C PHE A 21 -3.15 5.34 -7.65
N LYS A 22 -4.22 4.80 -8.21
CA LYS A 22 -5.57 5.34 -8.02
C LYS A 22 -6.48 4.23 -7.54
N ILE A 23 -7.45 4.58 -6.69
CA ILE A 23 -8.45 3.64 -6.23
C ILE A 23 -9.39 3.31 -7.39
N ILE A 24 -9.52 2.03 -7.69
CA ILE A 24 -10.43 1.57 -8.75
C ILE A 24 -11.63 0.82 -8.19
N ARG A 25 -11.54 0.37 -6.94
CA ARG A 25 -12.64 -0.33 -6.31
C ARG A 25 -12.53 -0.21 -4.80
N GLN A 26 -13.66 0.03 -4.15
CA GLN A 26 -13.78 0.05 -2.70
C GLN A 26 -14.87 -0.93 -2.30
N GLY A 27 -14.49 -2.08 -1.81
CA GLY A 27 -15.40 -3.06 -1.29
C GLY A 27 -14.85 -3.54 0.05
N LYS A 28 -14.85 -4.85 0.24
CA LYS A 28 -14.22 -5.47 1.40
C LYS A 28 -12.76 -5.07 1.52
N HIS A 29 -12.09 -4.99 0.37
CA HIS A 29 -10.71 -4.53 0.25
C HIS A 29 -10.68 -3.37 -0.72
N ILE A 30 -9.62 -2.58 -0.67
CA ILE A 30 -9.44 -1.45 -1.57
C ILE A 30 -8.47 -1.85 -2.65
N SER A 31 -8.91 -1.77 -3.91
CA SER A 31 -8.04 -2.06 -5.05
C SER A 31 -7.53 -0.77 -5.65
N MET A 32 -6.24 -0.72 -5.94
CA MET A 32 -5.61 0.44 -6.56
C MET A 32 -4.78 0.00 -7.75
N THR A 33 -4.62 0.88 -8.71
CA THR A 33 -3.83 0.59 -9.91
C THR A 33 -3.07 1.82 -10.38
N ASN A 34 -1.91 1.57 -11.01
CA ASN A 34 -1.16 2.60 -11.72
C ASN A 34 -1.18 2.34 -13.23
N ARG A 35 -2.15 1.55 -13.71
CA ARG A 35 -2.32 1.07 -15.09
C ARG A 35 -1.44 -0.12 -15.44
N SER A 36 -0.31 -0.30 -14.78
CA SER A 36 0.58 -1.44 -15.03
C SER A 36 0.41 -2.53 -13.99
N ARG A 37 0.06 -2.13 -12.77
CA ARG A 37 -0.06 -3.04 -11.63
C ARG A 37 -1.35 -2.78 -10.89
N ILE A 38 -1.88 -3.85 -10.30
CA ILE A 38 -3.04 -3.76 -9.42
C ILE A 38 -2.60 -4.25 -8.06
N ILE A 39 -2.90 -3.47 -7.03
CA ILE A 39 -2.62 -3.86 -5.64
C ILE A 39 -3.93 -3.89 -4.88
N VAL A 40 -4.00 -4.74 -3.87
CA VAL A 40 -5.17 -4.87 -3.00
C VAL A 40 -4.74 -4.54 -1.58
N ILE A 41 -5.40 -3.56 -0.99
CA ILE A 41 -5.09 -3.11 0.37
C ILE A 41 -6.19 -3.58 1.30
N LEU A 42 -5.80 -4.33 2.33
CA LEU A 42 -6.73 -4.81 3.35
C LEU A 42 -7.14 -3.66 4.26
N ARG A 43 -8.40 -3.65 4.67
CA ARG A 43 -8.91 -2.63 5.60
C ARG A 43 -8.56 -2.97 7.05
N SER A 44 -7.29 -3.21 7.31
CA SER A 44 -6.79 -3.49 8.65
C SER A 44 -6.15 -2.27 9.27
N ASN A 45 -6.30 -2.11 10.56
CA ASN A 45 -5.67 -1.04 11.33
C ASN A 45 -5.04 -1.63 12.59
N PRO A 46 -3.71 -1.83 12.63
CA PRO A 46 -2.76 -1.59 11.56
C PRO A 46 -2.68 -2.75 10.57
N ILE A 47 -2.15 -2.48 9.39
CA ILE A 47 -1.82 -3.55 8.44
C ILE A 47 -0.55 -4.22 8.96
N ASN A 48 -0.55 -5.54 8.98
CA ASN A 48 0.62 -6.23 9.49
C ASN A 48 1.80 -6.09 8.51
N ALA A 49 3.02 -6.14 9.06
CA ALA A 49 4.22 -5.86 8.29
C ALA A 49 4.43 -6.81 7.11
N TYR A 50 4.09 -8.07 7.25
CA TYR A 50 4.22 -9.03 6.15
C TYR A 50 3.26 -8.73 5.02
N THR A 51 2.01 -8.43 5.36
CA THR A 51 1.00 -8.06 4.37
C THR A 51 1.42 -6.77 3.66
N MET A 52 1.89 -5.78 4.44
CA MET A 52 2.33 -4.51 3.88
C MET A 52 3.51 -4.70 2.93
N GLY A 53 4.49 -5.53 3.31
CA GLY A 53 5.64 -5.85 2.47
C GLY A 53 5.23 -6.49 1.15
N GLY A 54 4.25 -7.39 1.18
CA GLY A 54 3.72 -8.01 -0.03
C GLY A 54 3.05 -7.01 -0.96
N ILE A 55 2.26 -6.08 -0.39
CA ILE A 55 1.59 -5.04 -1.18
C ILE A 55 2.63 -4.14 -1.83
N ILE A 56 3.65 -3.73 -1.08
CA ILE A 56 4.73 -2.88 -1.61
C ILE A 56 5.45 -3.57 -2.76
N LYS A 57 5.72 -4.85 -2.62
CA LYS A 57 6.37 -5.63 -3.66
C LYS A 57 5.50 -5.72 -4.91
N ASP A 58 4.21 -5.94 -4.73
CA ASP A 58 3.26 -6.00 -5.85
C ASP A 58 3.19 -4.67 -6.57
N ALA A 59 3.40 -3.57 -5.86
CA ALA A 59 3.41 -2.23 -6.44
C ALA A 59 4.75 -1.92 -7.12
N ARG A 60 5.70 -2.84 -7.10
CA ARG A 60 7.04 -2.65 -7.66
C ARG A 60 7.83 -1.54 -6.98
N LEU A 61 7.58 -1.36 -5.69
CA LEU A 61 8.33 -0.40 -4.87
C LEU A 61 9.25 -1.16 -3.92
N THR A 62 10.29 -0.47 -3.48
CA THR A 62 11.09 -0.97 -2.35
C THR A 62 10.48 -0.42 -1.06
N ILE A 63 10.84 -1.03 0.05
CA ILE A 63 10.39 -0.57 1.36
C ILE A 63 10.86 0.87 1.60
N ASP A 64 12.07 1.19 1.22
CA ASP A 64 12.61 2.54 1.38
C ASP A 64 11.83 3.55 0.55
N GLU A 65 11.50 3.21 -0.69
CA GLU A 65 10.69 4.07 -1.54
C GLU A 65 9.32 4.33 -0.93
N PHE A 66 8.69 3.27 -0.44
CA PHE A 66 7.38 3.40 0.20
C PHE A 66 7.44 4.28 1.45
N LYS A 67 8.46 4.11 2.27
CA LYS A 67 8.62 4.91 3.49
C LYS A 67 8.78 6.40 3.20
N LYS A 68 9.39 6.73 2.09
CA LYS A 68 9.51 8.13 1.68
C LYS A 68 8.17 8.74 1.28
N LEU A 69 7.20 7.91 0.95
CA LEU A 69 5.87 8.37 0.57
C LEU A 69 4.93 8.55 1.77
N LEU A 70 5.32 8.02 2.91
CA LEU A 70 4.52 8.14 4.14
C LEU A 70 4.61 9.56 4.77
#